data_2dfb697fb8ec1358965defddc1f061fe
#
_entry.id   2dfb697fb8ec1358965defddc1f061fe
#
_cell.length_a   1.000
_cell.length_b   1.000
_cell.length_c   1.000
_cell.angle_alpha   90.00
_cell.angle_beta   90.00
_cell.angle_gamma   90.00
#
_symmetry.space_group_name_H-M   'P 1'
#
loop_
_entity.id
_entity.type
_entity.pdbx_description
1 polymer ?
#
loop_
_entity_poly.entity_id
_entity_poly.type
_entity_poly.pdbx_seq_one_letter_code
_entity_poly.pdbx_strand_id
1 'polypeptide(L)'
;MRRFSALQLFLLTFGFGLIFAGLFFNHILRGWENYRYPNAVYWQGMRLVPDRNQKISAAGADMLVVRIVKGPMARLTLFLRADDGLTPREMVKALCARDACSRVTSPAGDGDRAAANYRIGRESMQILLIRPAGANVWIEFNGPPDALHHFRDLIDSVTAQLARRSSPG
;
A
#
# COMPACT_ATOMS: atom_id res chain seq x y z
N MET A 1 26.67 -41.22 37.26
CA MET A 1 25.93 -40.71 36.07
C MET A 1 24.45 -40.90 36.36
N ARG A 2 23.68 -39.83 36.57
CA ARG A 2 22.23 -39.91 36.74
C ARG A 2 21.56 -40.21 35.40
N ARG A 3 20.88 -41.36 35.32
CA ARG A 3 20.09 -41.73 34.12
C ARG A 3 18.80 -40.92 34.17
N PHE A 4 18.59 -40.02 33.19
CA PHE A 4 17.31 -39.34 33.04
C PHE A 4 16.23 -40.37 32.75
N SER A 5 15.08 -40.24 33.39
CA SER A 5 13.91 -41.06 33.08
C SER A 5 13.37 -40.66 31.68
N ALA A 6 12.73 -41.63 30.99
CA ALA A 6 12.13 -41.34 29.69
C ALA A 6 11.16 -40.18 29.71
N LEU A 7 10.45 -39.98 30.82
CA LEU A 7 9.55 -38.82 31.06
C LEU A 7 10.32 -37.50 31.13
N GLN A 8 11.48 -37.49 31.83
CA GLN A 8 12.30 -36.25 31.91
C GLN A 8 12.89 -35.89 30.54
N LEU A 9 13.29 -36.87 29.76
CA LEU A 9 13.77 -36.63 28.40
C LEU A 9 12.67 -36.11 27.48
N PHE A 10 11.47 -36.68 27.59
CA PHE A 10 10.30 -36.20 26.83
C PHE A 10 9.92 -34.75 27.21
N LEU A 11 9.84 -34.40 28.48
CA LEU A 11 9.52 -33.07 28.96
C LEU A 11 10.57 -32.04 28.51
N LEU A 12 11.85 -32.39 28.56
CA LEU A 12 12.94 -31.54 28.06
C LEU A 12 12.81 -31.30 26.54
N THR A 13 12.62 -32.36 25.77
CA THR A 13 12.51 -32.25 24.29
C THR A 13 11.26 -31.46 23.89
N PHE A 14 10.13 -31.71 24.55
CA PHE A 14 8.89 -30.99 24.31
C PHE A 14 8.98 -29.51 24.73
N GLY A 15 9.58 -29.24 25.89
CA GLY A 15 9.81 -27.86 26.38
C GLY A 15 10.74 -27.09 25.45
N PHE A 16 11.84 -27.69 24.99
CA PHE A 16 12.71 -27.06 23.98
C PHE A 16 12.00 -26.85 22.65
N GLY A 17 11.17 -27.80 22.22
CA GLY A 17 10.36 -27.65 20.99
C GLY A 17 9.39 -26.49 21.06
N LEU A 18 8.72 -26.29 22.20
CA LEU A 18 7.79 -25.15 22.39
C LEU A 18 8.53 -23.80 22.44
N ILE A 19 9.67 -23.72 23.10
CA ILE A 19 10.51 -22.52 23.15
C ILE A 19 11.00 -22.18 21.74
N PHE A 20 11.50 -23.20 21.01
CA PHE A 20 11.97 -23.02 19.65
C PHE A 20 10.84 -22.58 18.72
N ALA A 21 9.67 -23.22 18.79
CA ALA A 21 8.48 -22.82 18.03
C ALA A 21 8.05 -21.39 18.35
N GLY A 22 8.08 -20.97 19.62
CA GLY A 22 7.77 -19.61 20.04
C GLY A 22 8.75 -18.57 19.50
N LEU A 23 10.05 -18.85 19.58
CA LEU A 23 11.10 -17.96 19.08
C LEU A 23 11.08 -17.81 17.57
N PHE A 24 10.79 -18.92 16.86
CA PHE A 24 10.82 -18.95 15.38
C PHE A 24 9.44 -18.78 14.74
N PHE A 25 8.37 -18.72 15.54
CA PHE A 25 7.00 -18.61 15.02
C PHE A 25 6.83 -17.42 14.05
N ASN A 26 7.35 -16.26 14.41
CA ASN A 26 7.32 -15.09 13.54
C ASN A 26 8.12 -15.27 12.23
N HIS A 27 9.24 -16.00 12.28
CA HIS A 27 10.02 -16.31 11.10
C HIS A 27 9.32 -17.32 10.19
N ILE A 28 8.67 -18.32 10.79
CA ILE A 28 7.87 -19.32 10.05
C ILE A 28 6.66 -18.66 9.39
N LEU A 29 5.94 -17.80 10.13
CA LEU A 29 4.82 -17.03 9.58
C LEU A 29 5.24 -16.12 8.43
N ARG A 30 6.33 -15.37 8.59
CA ARG A 30 6.88 -14.53 7.52
C ARG A 30 7.31 -15.35 6.31
N GLY A 31 7.94 -16.50 6.53
CA GLY A 31 8.32 -17.43 5.46
C GLY A 31 7.09 -17.94 4.69
N TRP A 32 6.03 -18.31 5.42
CA TRP A 32 4.77 -18.75 4.83
C TRP A 32 4.07 -17.62 4.06
N GLU A 33 4.04 -16.42 4.61
CA GLU A 33 3.49 -15.23 3.96
C GLU A 33 4.26 -14.87 2.69
N ASN A 34 5.59 -14.91 2.73
CA ASN A 34 6.43 -14.67 1.56
C ASN A 34 6.25 -15.74 0.48
N TYR A 35 6.04 -17.01 0.88
CA TYR A 35 5.73 -18.08 -0.06
C TYR A 35 4.35 -17.90 -0.70
N ARG A 36 3.35 -17.53 0.09
CA ARG A 36 1.97 -17.31 -0.39
C ARG A 36 1.83 -16.03 -1.22
N TYR A 37 2.62 -15.01 -0.90
CA TYR A 37 2.57 -13.70 -1.53
C TYR A 37 3.99 -13.21 -1.86
N PRO A 38 4.63 -13.77 -2.89
CA PRO A 38 6.01 -13.45 -3.23
C PRO A 38 6.22 -11.98 -3.63
N ASN A 39 5.15 -11.27 -3.99
CA ASN A 39 5.17 -9.86 -4.37
C ASN A 39 4.81 -8.91 -3.21
N ALA A 40 4.58 -9.44 -2.00
CA ALA A 40 4.26 -8.58 -0.85
C ALA A 40 5.44 -7.69 -0.47
N VAL A 41 5.18 -6.41 -0.28
CA VAL A 41 6.17 -5.43 0.18
C VAL A 41 5.64 -4.73 1.42
N TYR A 42 6.53 -4.49 2.37
CA TYR A 42 6.23 -3.69 3.55
C TYR A 42 6.74 -2.28 3.35
N TRP A 43 5.85 -1.31 3.41
CA TRP A 43 6.17 0.11 3.30
C TRP A 43 5.43 0.89 4.38
N GLN A 44 6.14 1.70 5.14
CA GLN A 44 5.57 2.45 6.27
C GLN A 44 4.74 1.57 7.22
N GLY A 45 5.23 0.34 7.49
CA GLY A 45 4.54 -0.65 8.30
C GLY A 45 3.24 -1.21 7.69
N MET A 46 2.83 -0.79 6.50
CA MET A 46 1.72 -1.38 5.74
C MET A 46 2.22 -2.54 4.91
N ARG A 47 1.39 -3.58 4.85
CA ARG A 47 1.62 -4.71 3.95
C ARG A 47 0.89 -4.47 2.65
N LEU A 48 1.62 -4.39 1.56
CA LEU A 48 1.12 -4.17 0.22
C LEU A 48 1.31 -5.45 -0.59
N VAL A 49 0.25 -5.93 -1.21
CA VAL A 49 0.27 -7.13 -2.04
C VAL A 49 -0.15 -6.73 -3.45
N PRO A 50 0.80 -6.30 -4.31
CA PRO A 50 0.51 -6.02 -5.70
C PRO A 50 -0.01 -7.27 -6.41
N ASP A 51 -0.96 -7.07 -7.32
CA ASP A 51 -1.48 -8.14 -8.17
C ASP A 51 -0.41 -8.64 -9.16
N ARG A 52 -0.66 -9.78 -9.81
CA ARG A 52 0.27 -10.41 -10.77
C ARG A 52 0.65 -9.50 -11.93
N ASN A 53 -0.23 -8.59 -12.33
CA ASN A 53 0.01 -7.60 -13.38
C ASN A 53 0.63 -6.30 -12.86
N GLN A 54 0.94 -6.21 -11.58
CA GLN A 54 1.51 -5.04 -10.94
C GLN A 54 2.94 -5.31 -10.51
N LYS A 55 3.78 -4.28 -10.60
CA LYS A 55 5.17 -4.32 -10.15
C LYS A 55 5.51 -3.05 -9.38
N ILE A 56 6.21 -3.22 -8.28
CA ILE A 56 6.83 -2.09 -7.60
C ILE A 56 8.01 -1.63 -8.44
N SER A 57 7.95 -0.40 -8.91
CA SER A 57 8.96 0.20 -9.77
C SER A 57 9.94 1.11 -9.03
N ALA A 58 9.52 1.63 -7.88
CA ALA A 58 10.36 2.38 -6.95
C ALA A 58 9.84 2.18 -5.53
N ALA A 59 10.75 2.03 -4.58
CA ALA A 59 10.44 1.97 -3.16
C ALA A 59 11.53 2.75 -2.39
N GLY A 60 11.12 3.77 -1.67
CA GLY A 60 11.94 4.57 -0.79
C GLY A 60 11.27 4.79 0.55
N ALA A 61 11.94 5.51 1.46
CA ALA A 61 11.36 5.83 2.77
C ALA A 61 10.05 6.61 2.64
N ASP A 62 10.00 7.57 1.73
CA ASP A 62 8.89 8.53 1.62
C ASP A 62 7.95 8.27 0.45
N MET A 63 8.29 7.34 -0.44
CA MET A 63 7.52 7.09 -1.66
C MET A 63 7.60 5.63 -2.10
N LEU A 64 6.46 5.09 -2.53
CA LEU A 64 6.34 3.80 -3.18
C LEU A 64 5.56 3.95 -4.49
N VAL A 65 6.07 3.39 -5.58
CA VAL A 65 5.44 3.44 -6.90
C VAL A 65 5.13 2.03 -7.39
N VAL A 66 3.87 1.79 -7.71
CA VAL A 66 3.36 0.55 -8.32
C VAL A 66 2.92 0.84 -9.75
N ARG A 67 3.33 0.01 -10.70
CA ARG A 67 2.97 0.13 -12.13
C ARG A 67 2.33 -1.14 -12.64
N ILE A 68 1.52 -1.02 -13.68
CA ILE A 68 1.04 -2.15 -14.47
C ILE A 68 2.18 -2.65 -15.36
N VAL A 69 2.39 -3.96 -15.39
CA VAL A 69 3.47 -4.59 -16.19
C VAL A 69 3.04 -4.81 -17.62
N LYS A 70 1.78 -5.24 -17.82
CA LYS A 70 1.21 -5.50 -19.16
C LYS A 70 -0.13 -4.77 -19.26
N GLY A 71 -0.22 -3.78 -20.12
CA GLY A 71 -1.44 -3.01 -20.30
C GLY A 71 -1.22 -1.51 -20.39
N PRO A 72 -2.21 -0.72 -20.00
CA PRO A 72 -2.15 0.73 -20.09
C PRO A 72 -1.04 1.32 -19.22
N MET A 73 -0.49 2.44 -19.65
CA MET A 73 0.54 3.16 -18.92
C MET A 73 -0.08 3.85 -17.70
N ALA A 74 -0.17 3.11 -16.59
CA ALA A 74 -0.75 3.60 -15.34
C ALA A 74 0.16 3.31 -14.15
N ARG A 75 0.12 4.21 -13.17
CA ARG A 75 0.88 4.09 -11.92
C ARG A 75 0.03 4.49 -10.72
N LEU A 76 0.28 3.83 -9.60
CA LEU A 76 -0.15 4.22 -8.28
C LEU A 76 1.08 4.63 -7.48
N THR A 77 1.07 5.83 -6.93
CA THR A 77 2.13 6.35 -6.06
C THR A 77 1.56 6.53 -4.67
N LEU A 78 2.18 5.91 -3.69
CA LEU A 78 1.96 6.19 -2.28
C LEU A 78 3.10 7.09 -1.80
N PHE A 79 2.81 8.20 -1.14
CA PHE A 79 3.85 9.08 -0.64
C PHE A 79 3.49 9.70 0.69
N LEU A 80 4.52 9.94 1.50
CA LEU A 80 4.39 10.67 2.75
C LEU A 80 4.37 12.16 2.48
N ARG A 81 3.48 12.84 3.16
CA ARG A 81 3.44 14.29 3.17
C ARG A 81 3.11 14.80 4.56
N ALA A 82 3.86 15.82 5.00
CA ALA A 82 3.51 16.55 6.20
C ALA A 82 2.13 17.21 6.03
N ASP A 83 1.41 17.35 7.12
CA ASP A 83 0.15 18.06 7.11
C ASP A 83 0.42 19.58 6.98
N ASP A 84 0.40 20.05 5.76
CA ASP A 84 0.57 21.46 5.38
C ASP A 84 -0.77 22.16 5.16
N GLY A 85 -1.87 21.53 5.56
CA GLY A 85 -3.23 22.06 5.39
C GLY A 85 -3.76 22.01 3.96
N LEU A 86 -2.97 21.52 2.99
CA LEU A 86 -3.42 21.41 1.61
C LEU A 86 -4.48 20.32 1.45
N THR A 87 -5.52 20.64 0.71
CA THR A 87 -6.54 19.68 0.31
C THR A 87 -6.14 18.92 -0.95
N PRO A 88 -6.67 17.70 -1.19
CA PRO A 88 -6.48 16.99 -2.45
C PRO A 88 -6.82 17.82 -3.69
N ARG A 89 -7.82 18.69 -3.59
CA ARG A 89 -8.25 19.58 -4.67
C ARG A 89 -7.19 20.64 -5.02
N GLU A 90 -6.58 21.24 -4.02
CA GLU A 90 -5.52 22.23 -4.23
C GLU A 90 -4.26 21.57 -4.81
N MET A 91 -3.94 20.37 -4.32
CA MET A 91 -2.82 19.61 -4.83
C MET A 91 -3.03 19.19 -6.29
N VAL A 92 -4.22 18.68 -6.66
CA VAL A 92 -4.53 18.36 -8.07
C VAL A 92 -4.47 19.61 -8.92
N LYS A 93 -4.96 20.78 -8.46
CA LYS A 93 -4.82 22.04 -9.18
C LYS A 93 -3.36 22.42 -9.41
N ALA A 94 -2.50 22.26 -8.41
CA ALA A 94 -1.07 22.55 -8.52
C ALA A 94 -0.37 21.62 -9.51
N LEU A 95 -0.71 20.32 -9.51
CA LEU A 95 -0.21 19.35 -10.50
C LEU A 95 -0.70 19.71 -11.91
N CYS A 96 -1.95 20.12 -12.03
CA CYS A 96 -2.57 20.49 -13.31
C CYS A 96 -2.09 21.83 -13.86
N ALA A 97 -1.56 22.73 -13.05
CA ALA A 97 -1.05 24.02 -13.53
C ALA A 97 0.10 23.87 -14.55
N ARG A 98 0.78 22.70 -14.52
CA ARG A 98 1.86 22.37 -15.46
C ARG A 98 1.37 21.71 -16.76
N ASP A 99 0.22 21.02 -16.74
CA ASP A 99 -0.20 20.06 -17.76
C ASP A 99 -1.59 20.33 -18.34
N ALA A 100 -2.05 21.58 -18.41
CA ALA A 100 -3.32 21.98 -19.05
C ALA A 100 -4.48 20.98 -18.81
N CYS A 101 -4.74 20.65 -17.57
CA CYS A 101 -5.80 19.72 -17.20
C CYS A 101 -7.20 20.30 -17.42
N SER A 102 -8.16 19.41 -17.58
CA SER A 102 -9.58 19.73 -17.48
C SER A 102 -9.96 20.22 -16.07
N ARG A 103 -11.20 20.65 -15.92
CA ARG A 103 -11.75 21.08 -14.62
C ARG A 103 -11.49 20.02 -13.54
N VAL A 104 -10.88 20.46 -12.43
CA VAL A 104 -10.69 19.60 -11.25
C VAL A 104 -12.05 19.30 -10.62
N THR A 105 -12.33 18.02 -10.45
CA THR A 105 -13.55 17.53 -9.82
C THR A 105 -13.22 16.94 -8.44
N SER A 106 -14.11 17.18 -7.48
CA SER A 106 -14.12 16.45 -6.22
C SER A 106 -15.49 15.81 -6.09
N PRO A 107 -15.58 14.52 -5.76
CA PRO A 107 -16.87 13.91 -5.47
C PRO A 107 -17.61 14.69 -4.39
N ALA A 108 -18.91 14.85 -4.52
CA ALA A 108 -19.71 15.55 -3.53
C ALA A 108 -19.61 14.85 -2.16
N GLY A 109 -19.25 15.60 -1.12
CA GLY A 109 -19.10 15.09 0.25
C GLY A 109 -17.77 14.39 0.56
N ASP A 110 -16.85 14.26 -0.39
CA ASP A 110 -15.57 13.60 -0.20
C ASP A 110 -14.41 14.63 -0.27
N GLY A 111 -14.18 15.31 0.85
CA GLY A 111 -13.06 16.27 0.98
C GLY A 111 -11.68 15.65 0.83
N ASP A 112 -11.62 14.32 0.95
CA ASP A 112 -10.39 13.54 0.94
C ASP A 112 -9.99 13.05 -0.46
N ARG A 113 -10.74 13.40 -1.50
CA ARG A 113 -10.46 12.99 -2.89
C ARG A 113 -10.62 14.15 -3.87
N ALA A 114 -9.77 14.15 -4.88
CA ALA A 114 -9.88 15.05 -6.02
C ALA A 114 -9.34 14.38 -7.28
N ALA A 115 -9.93 14.68 -8.42
CA ALA A 115 -9.51 14.16 -9.70
C ALA A 115 -9.52 15.26 -10.77
N ALA A 116 -8.66 15.10 -11.78
CA ALA A 116 -8.68 15.86 -13.01
C ALA A 116 -8.29 14.99 -14.18
N ASN A 117 -8.83 15.29 -15.35
CA ASN A 117 -8.46 14.64 -16.59
C ASN A 117 -7.54 15.56 -17.40
N TYR A 118 -6.59 14.96 -18.10
CA TYR A 118 -5.69 15.65 -19.01
C TYR A 118 -5.43 14.77 -20.23
N ARG A 119 -4.71 15.26 -21.21
CA ARG A 119 -4.41 14.51 -22.44
C ARG A 119 -2.92 14.42 -22.66
N ILE A 120 -2.44 13.23 -23.05
CA ILE A 120 -1.11 13.01 -23.60
C ILE A 120 -1.29 12.53 -25.03
N GLY A 121 -1.04 13.40 -26.01
CA GLY A 121 -1.31 13.08 -27.41
C GLY A 121 -2.81 12.81 -27.64
N ARG A 122 -3.14 11.56 -27.98
CA ARG A 122 -4.53 11.11 -28.21
C ARG A 122 -5.16 10.43 -26.99
N GLU A 123 -4.37 10.12 -25.97
CA GLU A 123 -4.83 9.37 -24.81
C GLU A 123 -5.42 10.30 -23.74
N SER A 124 -6.57 9.91 -23.22
CA SER A 124 -7.16 10.56 -22.04
C SER A 124 -6.55 9.96 -20.78
N MET A 125 -6.00 10.80 -19.94
CA MET A 125 -5.37 10.44 -18.67
C MET A 125 -6.13 11.06 -17.52
N GLN A 126 -6.04 10.45 -16.35
CA GLN A 126 -6.62 10.95 -15.11
C GLN A 126 -5.55 11.00 -14.03
N ILE A 127 -5.54 12.10 -13.28
CA ILE A 127 -4.91 12.17 -11.96
C ILE A 127 -6.03 12.05 -10.94
N LEU A 128 -5.93 11.07 -10.03
CA LEU A 128 -6.78 10.95 -8.85
C LEU A 128 -5.89 11.02 -7.63
N LEU A 129 -6.21 11.91 -6.71
CA LEU A 129 -5.52 12.05 -5.44
C LEU A 129 -6.47 11.72 -4.31
N ILE A 130 -6.02 10.87 -3.39
CA ILE A 130 -6.76 10.46 -2.19
C ILE A 130 -5.89 10.74 -0.98
N ARG A 131 -6.46 11.42 0.02
CA ARG A 131 -5.88 11.62 1.34
C ARG A 131 -6.75 10.90 2.37
N PRO A 132 -6.42 9.68 2.79
CA PRO A 132 -7.19 9.00 3.83
C PRO A 132 -7.21 9.82 5.12
N ALA A 133 -8.37 9.95 5.74
CA ALA A 133 -8.58 10.77 6.92
C ALA A 133 -7.58 10.45 8.04
N GLY A 134 -6.96 11.48 8.60
CA GLY A 134 -6.01 11.35 9.71
C GLY A 134 -4.65 10.74 9.33
N ALA A 135 -4.39 10.50 8.03
CA ALA A 135 -3.15 9.92 7.58
C ALA A 135 -2.23 10.95 6.93
N ASN A 136 -0.92 10.77 7.14
CA ASN A 136 0.13 11.49 6.41
C ASN A 136 0.54 10.81 5.10
N VAL A 137 -0.13 9.70 4.76
CA VAL A 137 0.06 8.96 3.50
C VAL A 137 -0.97 9.44 2.50
N TRP A 138 -0.49 9.83 1.33
CA TRP A 138 -1.31 10.21 0.20
C TRP A 138 -1.21 9.16 -0.90
N ILE A 139 -2.28 8.98 -1.65
CA ILE A 139 -2.39 8.02 -2.74
C ILE A 139 -2.64 8.81 -4.03
N GLU A 140 -1.74 8.72 -4.99
CA GLU A 140 -1.89 9.30 -6.33
C GLU A 140 -2.03 8.17 -7.36
N PHE A 141 -3.14 8.16 -8.08
CA PHE A 141 -3.26 7.40 -9.31
C PHE A 141 -3.02 8.32 -10.50
N ASN A 142 -2.25 7.85 -11.47
CA ASN A 142 -1.99 8.55 -12.73
C ASN A 142 -1.99 7.54 -13.88
N GLY A 143 -2.96 7.69 -14.79
CA GLY A 143 -3.14 6.78 -15.90
C GLY A 143 -4.48 6.98 -16.62
N PRO A 144 -4.79 6.17 -17.65
CA PRO A 144 -6.11 6.15 -18.24
C PRO A 144 -7.19 5.86 -17.20
N PRO A 145 -8.37 6.51 -17.26
CA PRO A 145 -9.42 6.35 -16.25
C PRO A 145 -9.88 4.90 -16.05
N ASP A 146 -9.90 4.12 -17.12
CA ASP A 146 -10.24 2.70 -17.12
C ASP A 146 -9.19 1.83 -16.42
N ALA A 147 -7.94 2.26 -16.34
CA ALA A 147 -6.90 1.52 -15.65
C ALA A 147 -7.00 1.59 -14.10
N LEU A 148 -7.82 2.49 -13.55
CA LEU A 148 -7.97 2.65 -12.11
C LEU A 148 -8.47 1.35 -11.42
N HIS A 149 -9.31 0.57 -12.13
CA HIS A 149 -9.85 -0.66 -11.57
C HIS A 149 -8.76 -1.69 -11.20
N HIS A 150 -7.62 -1.68 -11.90
CA HIS A 150 -6.48 -2.55 -11.58
C HIS A 150 -5.84 -2.23 -10.23
N PHE A 151 -6.01 -1.03 -9.70
CA PHE A 151 -5.44 -0.62 -8.42
C PHE A 151 -6.45 -0.57 -7.28
N ARG A 152 -7.74 -0.85 -7.54
CA ARG A 152 -8.81 -0.72 -6.55
C ARG A 152 -8.51 -1.49 -5.28
N ASP A 153 -8.21 -2.78 -5.38
CA ASP A 153 -7.95 -3.64 -4.22
C ASP A 153 -6.75 -3.15 -3.40
N LEU A 154 -5.73 -2.63 -4.08
CA LEU A 154 -4.56 -2.06 -3.42
C LEU A 154 -4.89 -0.76 -2.69
N ILE A 155 -5.66 0.14 -3.32
CA ILE A 155 -6.13 1.39 -2.72
C ILE A 155 -7.01 1.09 -1.49
N ASP A 156 -7.96 0.18 -1.62
CA ASP A 156 -8.86 -0.21 -0.54
C ASP A 156 -8.10 -0.85 0.63
N SER A 157 -7.12 -1.70 0.33
CA SER A 157 -6.24 -2.31 1.33
C SER A 157 -5.42 -1.27 2.10
N VAL A 158 -4.81 -0.32 1.39
CA VAL A 158 -4.04 0.78 2.00
C VAL A 158 -4.93 1.65 2.88
N THR A 159 -6.08 2.08 2.35
CA THR A 159 -7.04 2.91 3.08
C THR A 159 -7.53 2.23 4.35
N ALA A 160 -7.88 0.94 4.27
CA ALA A 160 -8.31 0.16 5.43
C ALA A 160 -7.21 -0.01 6.49
N GLN A 161 -5.94 -0.18 6.07
CA GLN A 161 -4.82 -0.27 7.01
C GLN A 161 -4.54 1.07 7.70
N LEU A 162 -4.66 2.18 6.98
CA LEU A 162 -4.51 3.53 7.54
C LEU A 162 -5.64 3.86 8.51
N ALA A 163 -6.89 3.56 8.18
CA ALA A 163 -8.03 3.80 9.06
C ALA A 163 -7.91 3.07 10.41
N ARG A 164 -7.41 1.83 10.41
CA ARG A 164 -7.17 1.08 11.67
C ARG A 164 -6.11 1.71 12.56
N ARG A 165 -5.15 2.44 12.00
CA ARG A 165 -4.10 3.12 12.77
C ARG A 165 -4.53 4.45 13.36
N SER A 166 -5.48 5.10 12.68
CA SER A 166 -6.02 6.39 13.10
C SER A 166 -7.11 6.24 14.17
N SER A 167 -7.62 5.03 14.42
CA SER A 167 -8.58 4.76 15.48
C SER A 167 -7.82 4.60 16.80
N PRO A 168 -7.93 5.54 17.76
CA PRO A 168 -7.39 5.36 19.10
C PRO A 168 -8.13 4.19 19.76
N GLY A 169 -7.37 3.18 20.23
CA GLY A 169 -7.89 2.09 21.06
C GLY A 169 -8.34 2.59 22.45
#